data_7ec35f539686bc9d039627fe7078b688
#
_entry.id   7ec35f539686bc9d039627fe7078b688
#
_cell.length_a   1.000
_cell.length_b   1.000
_cell.length_c   1.000
_cell.angle_alpha   90.00
_cell.angle_beta   90.00
_cell.angle_gamma   90.00
#
_symmetry.space_group_name_H-M   'P 1'
#
loop_
_entity.id
_entity.type
_entity.pdbx_description
1 polymer ?
#
loop_
_entity_poly.entity_id
_entity_poly.type
_entity_poly.pdbx_seq_one_letter_code
_entity_poly.pdbx_strand_id
1 'polypeptide(L)'
;MTTLLTKLFIKNSDAVGDVRVRSAYGTMVSIVCIVLNLMVAAGKITVGSLLGAISITADGMNNLSDAGSSLVSLVSFRMAAKPADREHPFGHARIEYVASLLVAVIIIIVGWTLFTDSFGTLIPLLNGEASAEAARVELLTIIVLAVSILVKLWMFFFNRKVAKKIDSAVMRATATDCISDAGATLGVLAAQIAAYYLHLPWLDSAVGIAISVLIIIAGIRVLGETKNSILGEAPDEQVVADIKALVASHPEALGIHDMMVHSYGPGHHIASLHVEVDGEANVYHMHDVIDNIEKRLHDELGIIATIHMDPVVTNDETVNALREMTAEILTGIDERLSMHDFRVVAGPSHTNLIFDVEAPFECKLTDGEIKDAVASALKAHTDAVYFAVLNVDRQ
;
A
#
# COMPACT_ATOMS: atom_id res chain seq x y z
N MET A 1 17.22 24.14 -13.81
CA MET A 1 17.58 22.71 -13.88
C MET A 1 16.37 21.81 -14.15
N THR A 2 15.25 21.89 -13.44
CA THR A 2 14.07 21.06 -13.71
C THR A 2 13.61 21.13 -15.18
N THR A 3 13.48 22.35 -15.72
CA THR A 3 13.06 22.59 -17.12
C THR A 3 14.08 22.06 -18.14
N LEU A 4 15.35 22.03 -17.79
CA LEU A 4 16.41 21.49 -18.64
C LEU A 4 16.36 19.95 -18.67
N LEU A 5 16.22 19.32 -17.50
CA LEU A 5 16.06 17.87 -17.39
C LEU A 5 14.80 17.38 -18.11
N THR A 6 13.65 18.06 -17.92
CA THR A 6 12.42 17.69 -18.61
C THR A 6 12.55 17.80 -20.13
N LYS A 7 13.19 18.84 -20.67
CA LYS A 7 13.42 18.98 -22.11
C LYS A 7 14.39 17.93 -22.68
N LEU A 8 15.34 17.48 -21.86
CA LEU A 8 16.34 16.48 -22.27
C LEU A 8 15.77 15.06 -22.30
N PHE A 9 14.92 14.73 -21.33
CA PHE A 9 14.46 13.35 -21.12
C PHE A 9 13.02 13.08 -21.58
N ILE A 10 12.18 14.13 -21.78
CA ILE A 10 10.76 13.94 -22.05
C ILE A 10 10.34 14.68 -23.30
N LYS A 11 9.99 13.92 -24.35
CA LYS A 11 9.35 14.48 -25.55
C LYS A 11 7.89 14.85 -25.20
N ASN A 12 7.41 16.00 -25.70
CA ASN A 12 6.05 16.50 -25.47
C ASN A 12 5.71 16.69 -23.98
N SER A 13 6.63 17.24 -23.20
CA SER A 13 6.55 17.39 -21.75
C SER A 13 5.30 18.12 -21.21
N ASP A 14 4.50 18.73 -22.06
CA ASP A 14 3.29 19.47 -21.69
C ASP A 14 2.00 18.63 -21.80
N ALA A 15 2.07 17.48 -22.47
CA ALA A 15 0.94 16.55 -22.61
C ALA A 15 0.82 15.64 -21.35
N VAL A 16 0.65 16.25 -20.17
CA VAL A 16 0.63 15.53 -18.88
C VAL A 16 -0.59 14.60 -18.69
N GLY A 17 -1.61 14.70 -19.54
CA GLY A 17 -2.73 13.75 -19.60
C GLY A 17 -2.36 12.39 -20.24
N ASP A 18 -1.25 12.32 -20.98
CA ASP A 18 -0.78 11.07 -21.57
C ASP A 18 -0.04 10.23 -20.52
N VAL A 19 -0.50 8.99 -20.31
CA VAL A 19 0.07 8.02 -19.38
C VAL A 19 1.58 7.81 -19.64
N ARG A 20 2.00 7.80 -20.90
CA ARG A 20 3.42 7.66 -21.29
C ARG A 20 4.27 8.83 -20.81
N VAL A 21 3.74 10.04 -20.92
CA VAL A 21 4.42 11.26 -20.46
C VAL A 21 4.51 11.27 -18.93
N ARG A 22 3.44 10.90 -18.24
CA ARG A 22 3.45 10.74 -16.76
C ARG A 22 4.49 9.72 -16.30
N SER A 23 4.53 8.54 -16.94
CA SER A 23 5.51 7.49 -16.65
C SER A 23 6.95 7.95 -16.91
N ALA A 24 7.19 8.71 -17.99
CA ALA A 24 8.50 9.28 -18.28
C ALA A 24 8.95 10.29 -17.21
N TYR A 25 8.04 11.11 -16.67
CA TYR A 25 8.33 11.98 -15.52
C TYR A 25 8.73 11.17 -14.28
N GLY A 26 7.97 10.12 -13.95
CA GLY A 26 8.26 9.23 -12.83
C GLY A 26 9.65 8.60 -12.96
N THR A 27 9.94 7.98 -14.10
CA THR A 27 11.23 7.34 -14.40
C THR A 27 12.40 8.34 -14.32
N MET A 28 12.25 9.53 -14.90
CA MET A 28 13.29 10.57 -14.85
C MET A 28 13.58 10.99 -13.42
N VAL A 29 12.54 11.23 -12.61
CA VAL A 29 12.69 11.65 -11.21
C VAL A 29 13.36 10.55 -10.40
N SER A 30 12.93 9.30 -10.54
CA SER A 30 13.52 8.15 -9.81
C SER A 30 15.00 8.00 -10.14
N ILE A 31 15.39 8.06 -11.42
CA ILE A 31 16.81 7.97 -11.80
C ILE A 31 17.64 9.11 -11.19
N VAL A 32 17.13 10.34 -11.25
CA VAL A 32 17.83 11.51 -10.67
C VAL A 32 17.98 11.35 -9.15
N CYS A 33 16.92 10.91 -8.46
CA CYS A 33 16.96 10.67 -7.02
C CYS A 33 17.94 9.55 -6.65
N ILE A 34 17.96 8.44 -7.37
CA ILE A 34 18.91 7.34 -7.16
C ILE A 34 20.37 7.84 -7.28
N VAL A 35 20.67 8.52 -8.39
CA VAL A 35 22.05 9.01 -8.65
C VAL A 35 22.49 9.99 -7.57
N LEU A 36 21.64 10.93 -7.19
CA LEU A 36 21.99 11.92 -6.17
C LEU A 36 22.10 11.28 -4.78
N ASN A 37 21.21 10.37 -4.40
CA ASN A 37 21.32 9.64 -3.13
C ASN A 37 22.59 8.79 -3.07
N LEU A 38 22.98 8.13 -4.15
CA LEU A 38 24.24 7.37 -4.21
C LEU A 38 25.46 8.28 -4.10
N MET A 39 25.46 9.45 -4.74
CA MET A 39 26.58 10.42 -4.62
C MET A 39 26.71 10.95 -3.19
N VAL A 40 25.58 11.31 -2.57
CA VAL A 40 25.55 11.79 -1.19
C VAL A 40 25.97 10.70 -0.22
N ALA A 41 25.46 9.48 -0.38
CA ALA A 41 25.84 8.32 0.42
C ALA A 41 27.35 8.05 0.33
N ALA A 42 27.89 7.97 -0.88
CA ALA A 42 29.32 7.73 -1.10
C ALA A 42 30.20 8.80 -0.43
N GLY A 43 29.82 10.08 -0.57
CA GLY A 43 30.55 11.19 0.09
C GLY A 43 30.51 11.08 1.62
N LYS A 44 29.34 10.88 2.22
CA LYS A 44 29.17 10.73 3.67
C LYS A 44 29.89 9.50 4.22
N ILE A 45 29.72 8.33 3.60
CA ILE A 45 30.35 7.08 4.05
C ILE A 45 31.87 7.21 3.97
N THR A 46 32.40 7.76 2.87
CA THR A 46 33.86 7.92 2.71
C THR A 46 34.43 8.85 3.79
N VAL A 47 33.83 10.03 3.98
CA VAL A 47 34.30 11.00 4.98
C VAL A 47 34.10 10.48 6.40
N GLY A 48 32.92 9.90 6.69
CA GLY A 48 32.61 9.32 8.00
C GLY A 48 33.60 8.20 8.37
N SER A 49 33.89 7.30 7.44
CA SER A 49 34.84 6.20 7.65
C SER A 49 36.28 6.68 7.80
N LEU A 50 36.74 7.69 7.02
CA LEU A 50 38.08 8.23 7.12
C LEU A 50 38.33 8.97 8.43
N LEU A 51 37.30 9.62 8.98
CA LEU A 51 37.40 10.44 10.19
C LEU A 51 36.91 9.72 11.45
N GLY A 52 36.44 8.45 11.33
CA GLY A 52 35.88 7.70 12.43
C GLY A 52 34.56 8.28 12.98
N ALA A 53 33.86 9.11 12.17
CA ALA A 53 32.59 9.75 12.56
C ALA A 53 31.42 8.82 12.24
N ILE A 54 30.96 8.07 13.25
CA ILE A 54 29.95 7.01 13.11
C ILE A 54 28.61 7.61 12.70
N SER A 55 28.20 8.76 13.26
CA SER A 55 26.95 9.42 12.92
C SER A 55 26.86 9.82 11.45
N ILE A 56 27.98 10.26 10.85
CA ILE A 56 28.07 10.63 9.44
C ILE A 56 27.95 9.39 8.55
N THR A 57 28.65 8.30 8.95
CA THR A 57 28.56 7.02 8.24
C THR A 57 27.13 6.47 8.29
N ALA A 58 26.48 6.52 9.46
CA ALA A 58 25.09 6.11 9.63
C ALA A 58 24.12 6.92 8.75
N ASP A 59 24.27 8.24 8.71
CA ASP A 59 23.49 9.12 7.84
C ASP A 59 23.75 8.84 6.34
N GLY A 60 24.99 8.50 5.98
CA GLY A 60 25.36 8.03 4.64
C GLY A 60 24.67 6.69 4.27
N MET A 61 24.61 5.76 5.22
CA MET A 61 23.93 4.48 5.02
C MET A 61 22.41 4.65 4.91
N ASN A 62 21.81 5.61 5.61
CA ASN A 62 20.40 5.97 5.40
C ASN A 62 20.16 6.39 3.94
N ASN A 63 21.00 7.29 3.39
CA ASN A 63 20.87 7.69 1.98
C ASN A 63 21.11 6.54 0.98
N LEU A 64 21.94 5.56 1.32
CA LEU A 64 22.14 4.35 0.52
C LEU A 64 20.86 3.48 0.54
N SER A 65 20.19 3.36 1.70
CA SER A 65 18.90 2.68 1.83
C SER A 65 17.81 3.32 0.97
N ASP A 66 17.76 4.67 0.94
CA ASP A 66 16.83 5.43 0.09
C ASP A 66 17.08 5.17 -1.41
N ALA A 67 18.36 5.11 -1.80
CA ALA A 67 18.74 4.75 -3.16
C ALA A 67 18.34 3.31 -3.50
N GLY A 68 18.51 2.38 -2.56
CA GLY A 68 18.08 0.98 -2.68
C GLY A 68 16.58 0.84 -2.89
N SER A 69 15.78 1.49 -2.07
CA SER A 69 14.31 1.52 -2.19
C SER A 69 13.86 2.10 -3.52
N SER A 70 14.51 3.19 -3.96
CA SER A 70 14.22 3.81 -5.27
C SER A 70 14.62 2.90 -6.44
N LEU A 71 15.72 2.13 -6.31
CA LEU A 71 16.15 1.15 -7.32
C LEU A 71 15.17 -0.02 -7.42
N VAL A 72 14.71 -0.54 -6.28
CA VAL A 72 13.69 -1.59 -6.23
C VAL A 72 12.45 -1.11 -6.97
N SER A 73 11.94 0.09 -6.67
CA SER A 73 10.80 0.67 -7.37
C SER A 73 11.02 0.77 -8.89
N LEU A 74 12.21 1.19 -9.33
CA LEU A 74 12.54 1.31 -10.76
C LEU A 74 12.60 -0.06 -11.46
N VAL A 75 13.20 -1.08 -10.83
CA VAL A 75 13.28 -2.45 -11.36
C VAL A 75 11.89 -3.07 -11.42
N SER A 76 11.09 -2.86 -10.39
CA SER A 76 9.72 -3.35 -10.29
C SER A 76 8.84 -2.87 -11.43
N PHE A 77 8.88 -1.59 -11.76
CA PHE A 77 8.16 -1.03 -12.91
C PHE A 77 8.53 -1.71 -14.22
N ARG A 78 9.81 -2.08 -14.41
CA ARG A 78 10.26 -2.77 -15.64
C ARG A 78 9.87 -4.24 -15.65
N MET A 79 9.91 -4.91 -14.51
CA MET A 79 9.61 -6.34 -14.43
C MET A 79 8.11 -6.59 -14.38
N ALA A 80 7.32 -5.73 -13.75
CA ALA A 80 5.86 -5.77 -13.78
C ALA A 80 5.30 -5.67 -15.21
N ALA A 81 6.02 -4.99 -16.10
CA ALA A 81 5.67 -4.89 -17.51
C ALA A 81 5.98 -6.17 -18.33
N LYS A 82 6.66 -7.17 -17.74
CA LYS A 82 6.92 -8.44 -18.43
C LYS A 82 5.63 -9.26 -18.45
N PRO A 83 5.13 -9.65 -19.64
CA PRO A 83 3.92 -10.44 -19.76
C PRO A 83 4.06 -11.80 -19.07
N ALA A 84 2.91 -12.40 -18.79
CA ALA A 84 2.84 -13.77 -18.30
C ALA A 84 3.60 -14.74 -19.21
N ASP A 85 4.26 -15.71 -18.62
CA ASP A 85 4.95 -16.78 -19.31
C ASP A 85 4.54 -18.16 -18.75
N ARG A 86 5.18 -19.22 -19.23
CA ARG A 86 4.82 -20.59 -18.89
C ARG A 86 5.10 -20.93 -17.42
N GLU A 87 6.09 -20.28 -16.80
CA GLU A 87 6.47 -20.48 -15.41
C GLU A 87 5.68 -19.56 -14.48
N HIS A 88 5.27 -18.37 -14.98
CA HIS A 88 4.55 -17.35 -14.23
C HIS A 88 3.28 -16.92 -15.00
N PRO A 89 2.22 -17.76 -15.00
CA PRO A 89 1.01 -17.52 -15.79
C PRO A 89 0.22 -16.26 -15.34
N PHE A 90 0.44 -15.77 -14.13
CA PHE A 90 -0.17 -14.53 -13.61
C PHE A 90 0.74 -13.31 -13.76
N GLY A 91 1.85 -13.42 -14.52
CA GLY A 91 2.83 -12.34 -14.70
C GLY A 91 3.90 -12.30 -13.61
N HIS A 92 4.77 -11.28 -13.71
CA HIS A 92 5.97 -11.16 -12.88
C HIS A 92 5.90 -10.05 -11.84
N ALA A 93 4.75 -9.39 -11.68
CA ALA A 93 4.65 -8.19 -10.84
C ALA A 93 4.99 -8.44 -9.36
N ARG A 94 4.74 -9.65 -8.82
CA ARG A 94 5.09 -10.02 -7.45
C ARG A 94 6.59 -10.08 -7.16
N ILE A 95 7.46 -10.04 -8.17
CA ILE A 95 8.92 -9.99 -7.97
C ILE A 95 9.32 -8.71 -7.21
N GLU A 96 8.49 -7.67 -7.31
CA GLU A 96 8.65 -6.46 -6.50
C GLU A 96 8.65 -6.76 -5.01
N TYR A 97 7.71 -7.57 -4.55
CA TYR A 97 7.62 -7.94 -3.14
C TYR A 97 8.86 -8.72 -2.67
N VAL A 98 9.35 -9.64 -3.51
CA VAL A 98 10.57 -10.40 -3.21
C VAL A 98 11.80 -9.48 -3.13
N ALA A 99 11.92 -8.55 -4.07
CA ALA A 99 13.02 -7.58 -4.08
C ALA A 99 12.94 -6.61 -2.88
N SER A 100 11.74 -6.13 -2.53
CA SER A 100 11.50 -5.27 -1.36
C SER A 100 11.84 -5.99 -0.06
N LEU A 101 11.48 -7.26 0.06
CA LEU A 101 11.82 -8.09 1.22
C LEU A 101 13.35 -8.22 1.38
N LEU A 102 14.06 -8.46 0.29
CA LEU A 102 15.53 -8.59 0.29
C LEU A 102 16.19 -7.26 0.72
N VAL A 103 15.71 -6.15 0.18
CA VAL A 103 16.21 -4.80 0.54
C VAL A 103 15.92 -4.51 2.01
N ALA A 104 14.72 -4.80 2.51
CA ALA A 104 14.37 -4.61 3.91
C ALA A 104 15.30 -5.37 4.86
N VAL A 105 15.62 -6.64 4.54
CA VAL A 105 16.57 -7.44 5.32
C VAL A 105 17.97 -6.82 5.31
N ILE A 106 18.46 -6.36 4.16
CA ILE A 106 19.75 -5.69 4.05
C ILE A 106 19.79 -4.41 4.90
N ILE A 107 18.73 -3.59 4.85
CA ILE A 107 18.59 -2.37 5.65
C ILE A 107 18.67 -2.68 7.14
N ILE A 108 17.97 -3.72 7.61
CA ILE A 108 17.99 -4.14 9.02
C ILE A 108 19.39 -4.59 9.44
N ILE A 109 20.09 -5.40 8.60
CA ILE A 109 21.46 -5.86 8.89
C ILE A 109 22.41 -4.68 8.99
N VAL A 110 22.33 -3.73 8.06
CA VAL A 110 23.15 -2.51 8.07
C VAL A 110 22.88 -1.66 9.31
N GLY A 111 21.59 -1.43 9.64
CA GLY A 111 21.20 -0.70 10.84
C GLY A 111 21.72 -1.38 12.12
N TRP A 112 21.63 -2.72 12.19
CA TRP A 112 22.15 -3.49 13.32
C TRP A 112 23.66 -3.38 13.47
N THR A 113 24.43 -3.46 12.37
CA THR A 113 25.87 -3.30 12.38
C THR A 113 26.26 -1.90 12.90
N LEU A 114 25.61 -0.85 12.37
CA LEU A 114 25.83 0.53 12.83
C LEU A 114 25.47 0.72 14.31
N PHE A 115 24.42 0.08 14.78
CA PHE A 115 24.02 0.10 16.19
C PHE A 115 25.09 -0.52 17.08
N THR A 116 25.58 -1.72 16.72
CA THR A 116 26.60 -2.42 17.52
C THR A 116 27.93 -1.65 17.53
N ASP A 117 28.34 -1.07 16.41
CA ASP A 117 29.56 -0.26 16.30
C ASP A 117 29.45 1.03 17.14
N SER A 118 28.31 1.72 17.03
CA SER A 118 28.07 2.94 17.81
C SER A 118 28.01 2.65 19.31
N PHE A 119 27.35 1.54 19.70
CA PHE A 119 27.25 1.12 21.09
C PHE A 119 28.60 0.68 21.66
N GLY A 120 29.36 -0.09 20.88
CA GLY A 120 30.70 -0.52 21.23
C GLY A 120 31.71 0.64 21.46
N THR A 121 31.50 1.76 20.75
CA THR A 121 32.31 2.97 20.93
C THR A 121 31.81 3.81 22.11
N LEU A 122 30.51 3.87 22.35
CA LEU A 122 29.88 4.67 23.41
C LEU A 122 30.29 4.21 24.81
N ILE A 123 30.25 2.91 25.08
CA ILE A 123 30.50 2.36 26.44
C ILE A 123 31.92 2.70 26.97
N PRO A 124 33.01 2.45 26.25
CA PRO A 124 34.36 2.83 26.69
C PRO A 124 34.52 4.33 26.92
N LEU A 125 33.86 5.17 26.08
CA LEU A 125 33.91 6.64 26.25
C LEU A 125 33.19 7.10 27.54
N LEU A 126 32.06 6.49 27.88
CA LEU A 126 31.34 6.79 29.12
C LEU A 126 32.07 6.31 30.38
N ASN A 127 32.80 5.20 30.29
CA ASN A 127 33.58 4.65 31.38
C ASN A 127 34.94 5.38 31.61
N GLY A 128 35.30 6.30 30.70
CA GLY A 128 36.60 6.97 30.75
C GLY A 128 37.80 6.08 30.39
N GLU A 129 37.55 4.92 29.81
CA GLU A 129 38.55 3.92 29.42
C GLU A 129 39.21 4.23 28.08
N ALA A 130 38.51 4.99 27.23
CA ALA A 130 39.04 5.49 25.96
C ALA A 130 39.33 6.99 26.05
N SER A 131 40.58 7.38 25.81
CA SER A 131 40.89 8.77 25.47
C SER A 131 40.36 9.04 24.08
N ALA A 132 39.19 9.69 23.99
CA ALA A 132 38.75 10.20 22.72
C ALA A 132 39.78 11.15 22.15
N GLU A 133 40.40 10.83 21.03
CA GLU A 133 40.96 11.88 20.20
C GLU A 133 39.85 12.91 20.00
N ALA A 134 40.09 14.14 20.41
CA ALA A 134 39.09 15.20 20.36
C ALA A 134 38.49 15.21 18.96
N ALA A 135 37.17 15.08 18.87
CA ALA A 135 36.46 15.05 17.61
C ALA A 135 36.90 16.24 16.76
N ARG A 136 37.77 15.99 15.79
CA ARG A 136 38.21 17.02 14.87
C ARG A 136 37.08 17.28 13.92
N VAL A 137 36.35 18.37 14.15
CA VAL A 137 35.44 18.88 13.12
C VAL A 137 36.30 19.37 11.97
N GLU A 138 36.63 18.47 11.08
CA GLU A 138 37.37 18.85 9.88
C GLU A 138 36.46 19.65 8.95
N LEU A 139 37.01 20.66 8.32
CA LEU A 139 36.33 21.48 7.34
C LEU A 139 35.63 20.60 6.27
N LEU A 140 36.25 19.45 5.94
CA LEU A 140 35.74 18.47 5.00
C LEU A 140 34.36 17.89 5.44
N THR A 141 34.20 17.58 6.73
CA THR A 141 32.94 17.13 7.31
C THR A 141 31.83 18.16 7.11
N ILE A 142 32.11 19.41 7.48
CA ILE A 142 31.13 20.50 7.33
C ILE A 142 30.75 20.67 5.86
N ILE A 143 31.74 20.64 4.95
CA ILE A 143 31.48 20.77 3.51
C ILE A 143 30.57 19.62 3.01
N VAL A 144 30.89 18.37 3.34
CA VAL A 144 30.12 17.20 2.86
C VAL A 144 28.69 17.22 3.40
N LEU A 145 28.48 17.51 4.69
CA LEU A 145 27.15 17.60 5.26
C LEU A 145 26.37 18.80 4.71
N ALA A 146 27.00 19.96 4.56
CA ALA A 146 26.34 21.12 3.96
C ALA A 146 25.95 20.89 2.50
N VAL A 147 26.81 20.29 1.70
CA VAL A 147 26.50 19.90 0.31
C VAL A 147 25.36 18.88 0.29
N SER A 148 25.38 17.90 1.19
CA SER A 148 24.29 16.92 1.31
C SER A 148 22.96 17.59 1.60
N ILE A 149 22.90 18.53 2.56
CA ILE A 149 21.68 19.30 2.88
C ILE A 149 21.20 20.06 1.64
N LEU A 150 22.09 20.75 0.93
CA LEU A 150 21.75 21.49 -0.28
C LEU A 150 21.20 20.59 -1.40
N VAL A 151 21.80 19.41 -1.58
CA VAL A 151 21.31 18.41 -2.55
C VAL A 151 19.91 17.92 -2.16
N LYS A 152 19.68 17.56 -0.91
CA LYS A 152 18.37 17.11 -0.42
C LYS A 152 17.29 18.21 -0.52
N LEU A 153 17.63 19.46 -0.21
CA LEU A 153 16.74 20.60 -0.42
C LEU A 153 16.41 20.80 -1.91
N TRP A 154 17.44 20.68 -2.77
CA TRP A 154 17.18 20.74 -4.22
C TRP A 154 16.27 19.60 -4.69
N MET A 155 16.47 18.36 -4.21
CA MET A 155 15.62 17.21 -4.49
C MET A 155 14.19 17.45 -4.00
N PHE A 156 14.00 18.05 -2.82
CA PHE A 156 12.69 18.45 -2.31
C PHE A 156 11.95 19.36 -3.29
N PHE A 157 12.57 20.48 -3.70
CA PHE A 157 11.94 21.41 -4.64
C PHE A 157 11.71 20.80 -6.02
N PHE A 158 12.62 19.94 -6.46
CA PHE A 158 12.51 19.23 -7.73
C PHE A 158 11.31 18.26 -7.72
N ASN A 159 11.23 17.38 -6.73
CA ASN A 159 10.13 16.43 -6.56
C ASN A 159 8.78 17.15 -6.40
N ARG A 160 8.72 18.18 -5.55
CA ARG A 160 7.51 18.97 -5.32
C ARG A 160 6.99 19.64 -6.60
N LYS A 161 7.89 20.15 -7.44
CA LYS A 161 7.53 20.76 -8.72
C LYS A 161 6.98 19.74 -9.71
N VAL A 162 7.59 18.56 -9.80
CA VAL A 162 7.12 17.50 -10.67
C VAL A 162 5.81 16.91 -10.13
N ALA A 163 5.72 16.65 -8.82
CA ALA A 163 4.52 16.19 -8.16
C ALA A 163 3.29 17.07 -8.49
N LYS A 164 3.47 18.39 -8.45
CA LYS A 164 2.40 19.36 -8.82
C LYS A 164 2.06 19.31 -10.32
N LYS A 165 3.04 19.03 -11.19
CA LYS A 165 2.83 19.00 -12.64
C LYS A 165 2.05 17.78 -13.11
N ILE A 166 2.31 16.60 -12.52
CA ILE A 166 1.68 15.33 -12.92
C ILE A 166 0.65 14.80 -11.89
N ASP A 167 0.33 15.59 -10.88
CA ASP A 167 -0.54 15.24 -9.74
C ASP A 167 -0.23 13.85 -9.15
N SER A 168 1.02 13.66 -8.71
CA SER A 168 1.51 12.39 -8.19
C SER A 168 1.67 12.42 -6.66
N ALA A 169 0.93 11.55 -5.95
CA ALA A 169 1.06 11.35 -4.51
C ALA A 169 2.44 10.79 -4.15
N VAL A 170 2.96 9.85 -4.94
CA VAL A 170 4.30 9.25 -4.75
C VAL A 170 5.40 10.31 -4.80
N MET A 171 5.33 11.24 -5.75
CA MET A 171 6.32 12.33 -5.83
C MET A 171 6.17 13.33 -4.67
N ARG A 172 4.97 13.52 -4.14
CA ARG A 172 4.76 14.32 -2.92
C ARG A 172 5.40 13.66 -1.70
N ALA A 173 5.21 12.35 -1.55
CA ALA A 173 5.84 11.57 -0.48
C ALA A 173 7.38 11.65 -0.57
N THR A 174 7.96 11.39 -1.75
CA THR A 174 9.41 11.51 -1.98
C THR A 174 9.94 12.91 -1.67
N ALA A 175 9.17 13.96 -1.95
CA ALA A 175 9.56 15.33 -1.55
C ALA A 175 9.60 15.46 -0.01
N THR A 176 8.60 14.92 0.70
CA THR A 176 8.57 14.95 2.16
C THR A 176 9.76 14.19 2.76
N ASP A 177 10.11 13.03 2.19
CA ASP A 177 11.29 12.27 2.61
C ASP A 177 12.57 13.09 2.45
N CYS A 178 12.75 13.78 1.30
CA CYS A 178 13.93 14.62 1.08
C CYS A 178 14.08 15.76 2.10
N ILE A 179 12.99 16.38 2.56
CA ILE A 179 13.08 17.44 3.58
C ILE A 179 13.36 16.85 4.97
N SER A 180 12.81 15.68 5.28
CA SER A 180 13.09 14.94 6.51
C SER A 180 14.57 14.55 6.61
N ASP A 181 15.14 14.04 5.52
CA ASP A 181 16.57 13.70 5.42
C ASP A 181 17.49 14.92 5.55
N ALA A 182 17.10 16.06 4.96
CA ALA A 182 17.83 17.31 5.14
C ALA A 182 17.84 17.73 6.61
N GLY A 183 16.71 17.56 7.31
CA GLY A 183 16.58 17.81 8.75
C GLY A 183 17.45 16.86 9.60
N ALA A 184 17.45 15.57 9.28
CA ALA A 184 18.31 14.58 9.95
C ALA A 184 19.80 14.89 9.77
N THR A 185 20.24 15.19 8.53
CA THR A 185 21.62 15.58 8.24
C THR A 185 22.01 16.88 8.95
N LEU A 186 21.08 17.86 9.07
CA LEU A 186 21.30 19.07 9.86
C LEU A 186 21.47 18.74 11.35
N GLY A 187 20.71 17.79 11.89
CA GLY A 187 20.87 17.27 13.24
C GLY A 187 22.26 16.66 13.48
N VAL A 188 22.75 15.85 12.54
CA VAL A 188 24.12 15.29 12.57
C VAL A 188 25.17 16.41 12.58
N LEU A 189 25.03 17.40 11.70
CA LEU A 189 25.94 18.52 11.64
C LEU A 189 25.94 19.31 12.95
N ALA A 190 24.78 19.58 13.52
CA ALA A 190 24.68 20.27 14.81
C ALA A 190 25.30 19.45 15.95
N ALA A 191 25.10 18.13 15.98
CA ALA A 191 25.71 17.24 16.96
C ALA A 191 27.25 17.22 16.85
N GLN A 192 27.79 17.16 15.64
CA GLN A 192 29.25 17.23 15.40
C GLN A 192 29.86 18.55 15.91
N ILE A 193 29.18 19.66 15.60
CA ILE A 193 29.60 20.99 16.06
C ILE A 193 29.53 21.06 17.61
N ALA A 194 28.46 20.57 18.20
CA ALA A 194 28.27 20.53 19.65
C ALA A 194 29.34 19.64 20.34
N ALA A 195 29.61 18.46 19.78
CA ALA A 195 30.65 17.56 20.30
C ALA A 195 32.03 18.23 20.33
N TYR A 196 32.36 19.01 19.30
CA TYR A 196 33.62 19.75 19.23
C TYR A 196 33.70 20.86 20.26
N TYR A 197 32.71 21.78 20.33
CA TYR A 197 32.77 22.94 21.22
C TYR A 197 32.49 22.59 22.68
N LEU A 198 31.69 21.61 22.97
CA LEU A 198 31.32 21.17 24.32
C LEU A 198 32.26 20.08 24.85
N HIS A 199 33.23 19.60 24.04
CA HIS A 199 34.13 18.50 24.38
C HIS A 199 33.41 17.24 24.85
N LEU A 200 32.34 16.86 24.14
CA LEU A 200 31.48 15.71 24.42
C LEU A 200 31.67 14.61 23.36
N PRO A 201 32.76 13.82 23.44
CA PRO A 201 33.11 12.84 22.40
C PRO A 201 32.10 11.71 22.25
N TRP A 202 31.31 11.41 23.30
CA TRP A 202 30.25 10.41 23.29
C TRP A 202 29.04 10.82 22.44
N LEU A 203 28.89 12.11 22.10
CA LEU A 203 27.71 12.64 21.41
C LEU A 203 27.58 12.07 19.98
N ASP A 204 28.69 11.88 19.28
CA ASP A 204 28.72 11.26 17.94
C ASP A 204 28.17 9.84 17.98
N SER A 205 28.63 9.01 18.93
CA SER A 205 28.15 7.64 19.10
C SER A 205 26.67 7.59 19.50
N ALA A 206 26.22 8.53 20.35
CA ALA A 206 24.82 8.61 20.75
C ALA A 206 23.91 8.95 19.55
N VAL A 207 24.34 9.88 18.70
CA VAL A 207 23.60 10.21 17.45
C VAL A 207 23.66 9.04 16.46
N GLY A 208 24.81 8.35 16.35
CA GLY A 208 24.93 7.13 15.55
C GLY A 208 23.94 6.05 15.98
N ILE A 209 23.77 5.83 17.30
CA ILE A 209 22.75 4.91 17.85
C ILE A 209 21.35 5.38 17.45
N ALA A 210 21.02 6.64 17.62
CA ALA A 210 19.70 7.16 17.29
C ALA A 210 19.34 6.94 15.79
N ILE A 211 20.30 7.22 14.89
CA ILE A 211 20.11 7.01 13.45
C ILE A 211 20.00 5.52 13.12
N SER A 212 20.84 4.67 13.69
CA SER A 212 20.79 3.21 13.44
C SER A 212 19.46 2.60 13.88
N VAL A 213 18.89 3.05 15.00
CA VAL A 213 17.53 2.64 15.43
C VAL A 213 16.47 3.08 14.43
N LEU A 214 16.54 4.29 13.89
CA LEU A 214 15.62 4.76 12.87
C LEU A 214 15.73 3.92 11.57
N ILE A 215 16.96 3.56 11.17
CA ILE A 215 17.19 2.68 10.00
C ILE A 215 16.56 1.29 10.24
N ILE A 216 16.74 0.71 11.42
CA ILE A 216 16.14 -0.59 11.77
C ILE A 216 14.61 -0.51 11.73
N ILE A 217 14.03 0.55 12.31
CA ILE A 217 12.57 0.75 12.31
C ILE A 217 12.04 0.89 10.87
N ALA A 218 12.76 1.64 10.02
CA ALA A 218 12.39 1.77 8.60
C ALA A 218 12.43 0.41 7.88
N GLY A 219 13.48 -0.40 8.09
CA GLY A 219 13.59 -1.73 7.52
C GLY A 219 12.46 -2.67 8.00
N ILE A 220 12.13 -2.64 9.31
CA ILE A 220 11.02 -3.45 9.86
C ILE A 220 9.68 -3.01 9.27
N ARG A 221 9.47 -1.71 9.05
CA ARG A 221 8.25 -1.20 8.41
C ARG A 221 8.11 -1.73 6.99
N VAL A 222 9.14 -1.60 6.15
CA VAL A 222 9.14 -2.12 4.77
C VAL A 222 8.91 -3.64 4.76
N LEU A 223 9.52 -4.38 5.70
CA LEU A 223 9.31 -5.81 5.87
C LEU A 223 7.83 -6.13 6.19
N GLY A 224 7.21 -5.34 7.08
CA GLY A 224 5.81 -5.48 7.48
C GLY A 224 4.85 -5.23 6.32
N GLU A 225 5.05 -4.14 5.58
CA GLU A 225 4.25 -3.78 4.40
C GLU A 225 4.37 -4.87 3.32
N THR A 226 5.60 -5.27 2.99
CA THR A 226 5.86 -6.34 2.01
C THR A 226 5.24 -7.68 2.41
N LYS A 227 5.33 -8.03 3.70
CA LYS A 227 4.67 -9.24 4.24
C LYS A 227 3.15 -9.20 4.02
N ASN A 228 2.51 -8.06 4.30
CA ASN A 228 1.06 -7.91 4.13
C ASN A 228 0.66 -8.08 2.65
N SER A 229 1.40 -7.46 1.74
CA SER A 229 1.15 -7.59 0.30
C SER A 229 1.36 -9.02 -0.22
N ILE A 230 2.31 -9.80 0.37
CA ILE A 230 2.52 -11.22 0.03
C ILE A 230 1.38 -12.10 0.57
N LEU A 231 0.94 -11.86 1.81
CA LEU A 231 -0.15 -12.61 2.44
C LEU A 231 -1.52 -12.31 1.81
N GLY A 232 -1.66 -11.17 1.17
CA GLY A 232 -2.92 -10.64 0.65
C GLY A 232 -3.52 -9.64 1.65
N GLU A 233 -3.25 -8.37 1.42
CA GLU A 233 -3.91 -7.28 2.13
C GLU A 233 -5.26 -6.96 1.49
N ALA A 234 -6.14 -6.32 2.26
CA ALA A 234 -7.39 -5.83 1.73
C ALA A 234 -7.14 -4.89 0.54
N PRO A 235 -7.96 -4.97 -0.52
CA PRO A 235 -7.84 -4.08 -1.67
C PRO A 235 -8.07 -2.62 -1.25
N ASP A 236 -7.53 -1.68 -2.03
CA ASP A 236 -7.78 -0.26 -1.85
C ASP A 236 -9.31 0.02 -1.96
N GLU A 237 -9.85 0.77 -1.01
CA GLU A 237 -11.28 1.12 -0.99
C GLU A 237 -11.75 1.78 -2.30
N GLN A 238 -10.86 2.54 -2.97
CA GLN A 238 -11.18 3.15 -4.25
C GLN A 238 -11.33 2.10 -5.35
N VAL A 239 -10.50 1.05 -5.38
CA VAL A 239 -10.61 -0.06 -6.35
C VAL A 239 -11.95 -0.79 -6.17
N VAL A 240 -12.33 -1.04 -4.92
CA VAL A 240 -13.64 -1.66 -4.59
C VAL A 240 -14.79 -0.77 -5.05
N ALA A 241 -14.71 0.53 -4.78
CA ALA A 241 -15.73 1.49 -5.18
C ALA A 241 -15.85 1.61 -6.70
N ASP A 242 -14.72 1.60 -7.42
CA ASP A 242 -14.68 1.69 -8.89
C ASP A 242 -15.30 0.43 -9.53
N ILE A 243 -15.02 -0.77 -9.00
CA ILE A 243 -15.66 -2.02 -9.45
C ILE A 243 -17.17 -1.93 -9.25
N LYS A 244 -17.62 -1.60 -8.03
CA LYS A 244 -19.05 -1.48 -7.70
C LYS A 244 -19.75 -0.46 -8.59
N ALA A 245 -19.14 0.70 -8.82
CA ALA A 245 -19.70 1.75 -9.67
C ALA A 245 -19.83 1.31 -11.13
N LEU A 246 -18.83 0.60 -11.67
CA LEU A 246 -18.87 0.10 -13.04
C LEU A 246 -19.96 -0.95 -13.21
N VAL A 247 -20.05 -1.94 -12.32
CA VAL A 247 -21.09 -2.99 -12.38
C VAL A 247 -22.48 -2.35 -12.23
N ALA A 248 -22.69 -1.48 -11.25
CA ALA A 248 -23.96 -0.78 -11.03
C ALA A 248 -24.35 0.15 -12.18
N SER A 249 -23.43 0.48 -13.11
CA SER A 249 -23.75 1.24 -14.32
C SER A 249 -24.58 0.45 -15.35
N HIS A 250 -24.72 -0.86 -15.15
CA HIS A 250 -25.53 -1.75 -16.00
C HIS A 250 -26.88 -2.00 -15.33
N PRO A 251 -28.01 -1.62 -15.96
CA PRO A 251 -29.34 -1.73 -15.36
C PRO A 251 -29.77 -3.17 -15.02
N GLU A 252 -29.18 -4.14 -15.71
CA GLU A 252 -29.45 -5.55 -15.53
C GLU A 252 -28.75 -6.17 -14.30
N ALA A 253 -27.74 -5.48 -13.75
CA ALA A 253 -27.07 -5.86 -12.52
C ALA A 253 -27.87 -5.35 -11.32
N LEU A 254 -28.62 -6.24 -10.67
CA LEU A 254 -29.54 -5.90 -9.58
C LEU A 254 -28.84 -5.80 -8.23
N GLY A 255 -27.76 -6.56 -8.03
CA GLY A 255 -26.99 -6.60 -6.80
C GLY A 255 -25.57 -7.09 -7.06
N ILE A 256 -24.66 -6.81 -6.13
CA ILE A 256 -23.25 -7.27 -6.13
C ILE A 256 -22.94 -7.78 -4.74
N HIS A 257 -22.38 -8.98 -4.64
CA HIS A 257 -21.95 -9.59 -3.38
C HIS A 257 -20.74 -10.52 -3.59
N ASP A 258 -20.20 -11.09 -2.53
CA ASP A 258 -19.09 -12.05 -2.51
C ASP A 258 -17.89 -11.60 -3.34
N MET A 259 -17.56 -10.30 -3.23
CA MET A 259 -16.47 -9.73 -4.01
C MET A 259 -15.13 -10.01 -3.36
N MET A 260 -14.28 -10.78 -4.03
CA MET A 260 -12.89 -11.00 -3.67
C MET A 260 -11.97 -10.35 -4.69
N VAL A 261 -11.07 -9.49 -4.25
CA VAL A 261 -10.07 -8.84 -5.10
C VAL A 261 -8.68 -9.25 -4.65
N HIS A 262 -7.93 -9.88 -5.54
CA HIS A 262 -6.57 -10.33 -5.31
C HIS A 262 -5.57 -9.43 -6.02
N SER A 263 -4.54 -8.97 -5.32
CA SER A 263 -3.41 -8.27 -5.93
C SER A 263 -2.30 -9.27 -6.28
N TYR A 264 -1.91 -9.28 -7.54
CA TYR A 264 -0.73 -9.99 -8.04
C TYR A 264 0.45 -9.05 -8.29
N GLY A 265 0.43 -7.89 -7.67
CA GLY A 265 1.41 -6.82 -7.76
C GLY A 265 0.78 -5.53 -8.27
N PRO A 266 1.52 -4.41 -8.27
CA PRO A 266 0.99 -3.10 -8.64
C PRO A 266 0.34 -3.10 -10.01
N GLY A 267 -0.94 -2.72 -10.07
CA GLY A 267 -1.73 -2.66 -11.30
C GLY A 267 -2.17 -4.01 -11.88
N HIS A 268 -1.97 -5.11 -11.15
CA HIS A 268 -2.46 -6.44 -11.54
C HIS A 268 -3.44 -6.97 -10.51
N HIS A 269 -4.71 -6.73 -10.73
CA HIS A 269 -5.79 -7.21 -9.88
C HIS A 269 -6.59 -8.30 -10.59
N ILE A 270 -6.96 -9.34 -9.83
CA ILE A 270 -7.88 -10.38 -10.25
C ILE A 270 -9.06 -10.32 -9.29
N ALA A 271 -10.26 -10.23 -9.80
CA ALA A 271 -11.47 -10.18 -9.00
C ALA A 271 -12.39 -11.34 -9.32
N SER A 272 -13.05 -11.89 -8.30
CA SER A 272 -14.23 -12.70 -8.44
C SER A 272 -15.36 -12.02 -7.67
N LEU A 273 -16.53 -11.97 -8.26
CA LEU A 273 -17.70 -11.38 -7.63
C LEU A 273 -18.97 -12.04 -8.15
N HIS A 274 -20.03 -11.89 -7.40
CA HIS A 274 -21.35 -12.33 -7.76
C HIS A 274 -22.20 -11.13 -8.18
N VAL A 275 -23.02 -11.31 -9.21
CA VAL A 275 -23.96 -10.31 -9.70
C VAL A 275 -25.35 -10.91 -9.78
N GLU A 276 -26.28 -10.34 -9.01
CA GLU A 276 -27.68 -10.70 -9.08
C GLU A 276 -28.30 -10.19 -10.39
N VAL A 277 -29.02 -11.06 -11.08
CA VAL A 277 -29.72 -10.77 -12.33
C VAL A 277 -31.13 -11.29 -12.30
N ASP A 278 -32.01 -10.79 -13.17
CA ASP A 278 -33.37 -11.30 -13.28
C ASP A 278 -33.38 -12.78 -13.75
N GLY A 279 -33.86 -13.66 -12.89
CA GLY A 279 -33.92 -15.11 -13.13
C GLY A 279 -34.84 -15.55 -14.28
N GLU A 280 -35.76 -14.69 -14.75
CA GLU A 280 -36.62 -14.94 -15.91
C GLU A 280 -36.05 -14.35 -17.21
N ALA A 281 -34.97 -13.57 -17.14
CA ALA A 281 -34.32 -13.01 -18.31
C ALA A 281 -33.71 -14.12 -19.18
N ASN A 282 -33.56 -13.83 -20.47
CA ASN A 282 -32.88 -14.75 -21.37
C ASN A 282 -31.40 -14.93 -20.98
N VAL A 283 -31.02 -16.18 -20.71
CA VAL A 283 -29.67 -16.52 -20.25
C VAL A 283 -28.56 -16.06 -21.22
N TYR A 284 -28.80 -16.11 -22.53
CA TYR A 284 -27.81 -15.62 -23.51
C TYR A 284 -27.67 -14.11 -23.47
N HIS A 285 -28.74 -13.39 -23.22
CA HIS A 285 -28.69 -11.94 -23.04
C HIS A 285 -27.97 -11.58 -21.77
N MET A 286 -28.27 -12.24 -20.65
CA MET A 286 -27.57 -11.99 -19.38
C MET A 286 -26.10 -12.32 -19.45
N HIS A 287 -25.74 -13.42 -20.14
CA HIS A 287 -24.34 -13.76 -20.37
C HIS A 287 -23.60 -12.64 -21.15
N ASP A 288 -24.23 -12.08 -22.19
CA ASP A 288 -23.66 -10.98 -22.97
C ASP A 288 -23.46 -9.72 -22.11
N VAL A 289 -24.39 -9.41 -21.20
CA VAL A 289 -24.25 -8.31 -20.25
C VAL A 289 -23.07 -8.55 -19.32
N ILE A 290 -22.95 -9.73 -18.73
CA ILE A 290 -21.84 -10.08 -17.84
C ILE A 290 -20.49 -10.03 -18.55
N ASP A 291 -20.38 -10.59 -19.76
CA ASP A 291 -19.17 -10.54 -20.58
C ASP A 291 -18.75 -9.09 -20.89
N ASN A 292 -19.73 -8.22 -21.17
CA ASN A 292 -19.45 -6.79 -21.35
C ASN A 292 -18.97 -6.10 -20.06
N ILE A 293 -19.52 -6.47 -18.89
CA ILE A 293 -19.04 -5.97 -17.59
C ILE A 293 -17.59 -6.41 -17.36
N GLU A 294 -17.29 -7.71 -17.53
CA GLU A 294 -15.92 -8.24 -17.37
C GLU A 294 -14.93 -7.55 -18.30
N LYS A 295 -15.33 -7.36 -19.56
CA LYS A 295 -14.51 -6.64 -20.55
C LYS A 295 -14.28 -5.19 -20.17
N ARG A 296 -15.28 -4.47 -19.67
CA ARG A 296 -15.12 -3.09 -19.21
C ARG A 296 -14.24 -2.99 -17.97
N LEU A 297 -14.38 -3.91 -17.02
CA LEU A 297 -13.49 -4.01 -15.86
C LEU A 297 -12.02 -4.16 -16.29
N HIS A 298 -11.79 -4.97 -17.34
CA HIS A 298 -10.45 -5.11 -17.90
C HIS A 298 -9.98 -3.85 -18.63
N ASP A 299 -10.79 -3.30 -19.54
CA ASP A 299 -10.36 -2.21 -20.44
C ASP A 299 -10.26 -0.86 -19.71
N GLU A 300 -11.14 -0.58 -18.75
CA GLU A 300 -11.21 0.69 -18.03
C GLU A 300 -10.37 0.68 -16.72
N LEU A 301 -10.37 -0.42 -15.98
CA LEU A 301 -9.73 -0.52 -14.66
C LEU A 301 -8.48 -1.43 -14.63
N GLY A 302 -8.23 -2.20 -15.70
CA GLY A 302 -7.11 -3.17 -15.76
C GLY A 302 -7.31 -4.39 -14.86
N ILE A 303 -8.56 -4.70 -14.49
CA ILE A 303 -8.91 -5.79 -13.57
C ILE A 303 -9.38 -7.00 -14.38
N ILE A 304 -8.77 -8.16 -14.15
CA ILE A 304 -9.25 -9.43 -14.70
C ILE A 304 -10.34 -9.94 -13.76
N ALA A 305 -11.60 -9.81 -14.18
CA ALA A 305 -12.73 -10.25 -13.37
C ALA A 305 -13.32 -11.57 -13.89
N THR A 306 -13.86 -12.36 -12.95
CA THR A 306 -14.76 -13.48 -13.23
C THR A 306 -16.03 -13.25 -12.43
N ILE A 307 -17.17 -13.17 -13.12
CA ILE A 307 -18.44 -12.84 -12.51
C ILE A 307 -19.33 -14.09 -12.48
N HIS A 308 -19.73 -14.48 -11.27
CA HIS A 308 -20.80 -15.45 -11.09
C HIS A 308 -22.14 -14.76 -11.22
N MET A 309 -23.02 -15.34 -12.04
CA MET A 309 -24.34 -14.79 -12.30
C MET A 309 -25.36 -15.47 -11.41
N ASP A 310 -26.00 -14.72 -10.50
CA ASP A 310 -27.01 -15.23 -9.56
C ASP A 310 -28.41 -14.82 -9.99
N PRO A 311 -29.23 -15.76 -10.48
CA PRO A 311 -30.58 -15.46 -10.86
C PRO A 311 -31.49 -15.27 -9.65
N VAL A 312 -32.10 -14.09 -9.51
CA VAL A 312 -33.06 -13.76 -8.45
C VAL A 312 -34.50 -13.64 -9.01
N VAL A 313 -35.47 -13.96 -8.17
CA VAL A 313 -36.89 -13.80 -8.52
C VAL A 313 -37.27 -12.31 -8.35
N THR A 314 -37.76 -11.69 -9.43
CA THR A 314 -38.11 -10.25 -9.45
C THR A 314 -39.60 -10.00 -9.60
N ASN A 315 -40.34 -10.96 -10.15
CA ASN A 315 -41.75 -10.82 -10.56
C ASN A 315 -42.77 -11.51 -9.61
N ASP A 316 -42.32 -12.07 -8.48
CA ASP A 316 -43.20 -12.64 -7.46
C ASP A 316 -43.37 -11.66 -6.29
N GLU A 317 -44.59 -11.06 -6.18
CA GLU A 317 -44.92 -10.11 -5.13
C GLU A 317 -44.71 -10.68 -3.71
N THR A 318 -45.00 -12.00 -3.53
CA THR A 318 -44.85 -12.67 -2.23
C THR A 318 -43.36 -12.79 -1.87
N VAL A 319 -42.54 -13.20 -2.82
CA VAL A 319 -41.10 -13.34 -2.62
C VAL A 319 -40.48 -11.96 -2.33
N ASN A 320 -40.90 -10.95 -3.08
CA ASN A 320 -40.41 -9.57 -2.87
C ASN A 320 -40.79 -9.02 -1.49
N ALA A 321 -42.03 -9.21 -1.06
CA ALA A 321 -42.48 -8.79 0.28
C ALA A 321 -41.72 -9.51 1.40
N LEU A 322 -41.41 -10.82 1.22
CA LEU A 322 -40.61 -11.58 2.19
C LEU A 322 -39.15 -11.12 2.21
N ARG A 323 -38.60 -10.76 1.06
CA ARG A 323 -37.27 -10.18 0.95
C ARG A 323 -37.17 -8.85 1.71
N GLU A 324 -38.09 -7.93 1.45
CA GLU A 324 -38.14 -6.62 2.13
C GLU A 324 -38.30 -6.79 3.65
N MET A 325 -39.24 -7.63 4.10
CA MET A 325 -39.42 -7.96 5.51
C MET A 325 -38.12 -8.48 6.16
N THR A 326 -37.40 -9.36 5.48
CA THR A 326 -36.17 -9.94 6.00
C THR A 326 -35.05 -8.88 6.07
N ALA A 327 -34.95 -8.00 5.08
CA ALA A 327 -34.01 -6.88 5.08
C ALA A 327 -34.28 -5.88 6.22
N GLU A 328 -35.57 -5.56 6.49
CA GLU A 328 -35.96 -4.72 7.63
C GLU A 328 -35.58 -5.36 8.97
N ILE A 329 -35.76 -6.67 9.11
CA ILE A 329 -35.36 -7.44 10.31
C ILE A 329 -33.86 -7.34 10.52
N LEU A 330 -33.06 -7.54 9.49
CA LEU A 330 -31.59 -7.47 9.57
C LEU A 330 -31.13 -6.05 9.95
N THR A 331 -31.66 -5.02 9.30
CA THR A 331 -31.37 -3.61 9.63
C THR A 331 -31.79 -3.26 11.07
N GLY A 332 -32.87 -3.88 11.56
CA GLY A 332 -33.30 -3.72 12.96
C GLY A 332 -32.39 -4.40 13.99
N ILE A 333 -31.63 -5.42 13.59
CA ILE A 333 -30.61 -6.08 14.44
C ILE A 333 -29.31 -5.28 14.48
N ASP A 334 -28.77 -4.91 13.32
CA ASP A 334 -27.64 -4.00 13.16
C ASP A 334 -27.73 -3.33 11.78
N GLU A 335 -27.66 -2.00 11.73
CA GLU A 335 -27.78 -1.19 10.50
C GLU A 335 -26.74 -1.53 9.42
N ARG A 336 -25.68 -2.24 9.79
CA ARG A 336 -24.58 -2.64 8.91
C ARG A 336 -24.78 -4.03 8.29
N LEU A 337 -25.79 -4.77 8.71
CA LEU A 337 -26.10 -6.08 8.13
C LEU A 337 -26.86 -5.88 6.82
N SER A 338 -26.44 -6.61 5.79
CA SER A 338 -27.16 -6.74 4.54
C SER A 338 -27.39 -8.21 4.21
N MET A 339 -28.19 -8.50 3.20
CA MET A 339 -28.41 -9.86 2.73
C MET A 339 -28.34 -9.95 1.21
N HIS A 340 -27.95 -11.11 0.73
CA HIS A 340 -27.96 -11.48 -0.68
C HIS A 340 -28.43 -12.93 -0.88
N ASP A 341 -28.58 -13.32 -2.12
CA ASP A 341 -28.99 -14.67 -2.55
C ASP A 341 -30.31 -15.16 -1.91
N PHE A 342 -31.29 -14.24 -1.78
CA PHE A 342 -32.56 -14.53 -1.12
C PHE A 342 -33.46 -15.43 -1.95
N ARG A 343 -33.83 -16.56 -1.39
CA ARG A 343 -34.71 -17.58 -1.99
C ARG A 343 -35.78 -18.04 -1.02
N VAL A 344 -36.93 -18.38 -1.56
CA VAL A 344 -38.09 -18.88 -0.80
C VAL A 344 -38.44 -20.31 -1.22
N VAL A 345 -38.50 -21.20 -0.26
CA VAL A 345 -38.96 -22.56 -0.48
C VAL A 345 -40.23 -22.83 0.34
N ALA A 346 -41.37 -22.67 -0.32
CA ALA A 346 -42.67 -22.88 0.30
C ALA A 346 -42.96 -24.38 0.51
N GLY A 347 -43.42 -24.73 1.70
CA GLY A 347 -43.85 -26.07 2.08
C GLY A 347 -45.26 -26.07 2.69
N PRO A 348 -45.89 -27.23 2.84
CA PRO A 348 -47.28 -27.33 3.33
C PRO A 348 -47.44 -26.98 4.82
N SER A 349 -46.38 -27.02 5.62
CA SER A 349 -46.38 -26.74 7.06
C SER A 349 -45.56 -25.55 7.46
N HIS A 350 -44.59 -25.12 6.63
CA HIS A 350 -43.68 -24.01 6.88
C HIS A 350 -43.04 -23.53 5.56
N THR A 351 -42.46 -22.34 5.59
CA THR A 351 -41.70 -21.80 4.45
C THR A 351 -40.27 -21.54 4.92
N ASN A 352 -39.29 -22.01 4.13
CA ASN A 352 -37.90 -21.70 4.36
C ASN A 352 -37.54 -20.41 3.62
N LEU A 353 -36.91 -19.48 4.33
CA LEU A 353 -36.23 -18.30 3.79
C LEU A 353 -34.76 -18.62 3.79
N ILE A 354 -34.17 -18.72 2.60
CA ILE A 354 -32.78 -19.09 2.39
C ILE A 354 -32.08 -17.84 1.89
N PHE A 355 -31.00 -17.40 2.60
CA PHE A 355 -30.24 -16.21 2.23
C PHE A 355 -28.91 -16.21 2.96
N ASP A 356 -27.97 -15.41 2.48
CA ASP A 356 -26.70 -15.14 3.14
C ASP A 356 -26.69 -13.73 3.70
N VAL A 357 -26.04 -13.54 4.87
CA VAL A 357 -25.97 -12.28 5.60
C VAL A 357 -24.54 -11.76 5.55
N GLU A 358 -24.34 -10.61 4.92
CA GLU A 358 -23.08 -9.88 5.02
C GLU A 358 -22.98 -9.19 6.38
N ALA A 359 -21.89 -9.44 7.09
CA ALA A 359 -21.59 -8.80 8.36
C ALA A 359 -20.15 -8.27 8.36
N PRO A 360 -19.92 -6.96 8.58
CA PRO A 360 -18.56 -6.43 8.65
C PRO A 360 -17.80 -7.04 9.81
N PHE A 361 -16.45 -7.15 9.68
CA PHE A 361 -15.58 -7.69 10.72
C PHE A 361 -15.73 -6.97 12.07
N GLU A 362 -16.10 -5.68 12.06
CA GLU A 362 -16.35 -4.87 13.26
C GLU A 362 -17.72 -5.14 13.91
N CYS A 363 -18.58 -5.95 13.31
CA CYS A 363 -19.85 -6.34 13.91
C CYS A 363 -19.57 -7.16 15.18
N LYS A 364 -20.10 -6.69 16.31
CA LYS A 364 -19.85 -7.31 17.63
C LYS A 364 -20.63 -8.61 17.86
N LEU A 365 -21.69 -8.83 17.07
CA LEU A 365 -22.48 -10.03 17.17
C LEU A 365 -21.73 -11.21 16.54
N THR A 366 -21.75 -12.34 17.20
CA THR A 366 -21.28 -13.60 16.63
C THR A 366 -22.29 -14.14 15.61
N ASP A 367 -21.83 -15.01 14.70
CA ASP A 367 -22.67 -15.62 13.69
C ASP A 367 -23.88 -16.37 14.32
N GLY A 368 -23.67 -16.99 15.48
CA GLY A 368 -24.75 -17.64 16.23
C GLY A 368 -25.78 -16.63 16.76
N GLU A 369 -25.33 -15.51 17.31
CA GLU A 369 -26.22 -14.45 17.80
C GLU A 369 -27.03 -13.80 16.68
N ILE A 370 -26.43 -13.61 15.50
CA ILE A 370 -27.15 -13.13 14.31
C ILE A 370 -28.24 -14.12 13.92
N LYS A 371 -27.91 -15.42 13.80
CA LYS A 371 -28.88 -16.48 13.46
C LYS A 371 -30.05 -16.54 14.45
N ASP A 372 -29.76 -16.49 15.74
CA ASP A 372 -30.77 -16.54 16.81
C ASP A 372 -31.64 -15.28 16.83
N ALA A 373 -31.04 -14.10 16.58
CA ALA A 373 -31.76 -12.82 16.50
C ALA A 373 -32.73 -12.82 15.31
N VAL A 374 -32.27 -13.25 14.12
CA VAL A 374 -33.12 -13.35 12.92
C VAL A 374 -34.26 -14.33 13.16
N ALA A 375 -33.99 -15.52 13.69
CA ALA A 375 -35.02 -16.53 13.95
C ALA A 375 -36.06 -16.03 14.97
N SER A 376 -35.62 -15.27 15.98
CA SER A 376 -36.52 -14.68 16.99
C SER A 376 -37.38 -13.55 16.40
N ALA A 377 -36.77 -12.68 15.58
CA ALA A 377 -37.47 -11.56 14.96
C ALA A 377 -38.53 -12.07 13.93
N LEU A 378 -38.20 -13.07 13.13
CA LEU A 378 -39.16 -13.71 12.20
C LEU A 378 -40.37 -14.24 12.93
N LYS A 379 -40.20 -14.91 14.09
CA LYS A 379 -41.31 -15.43 14.91
C LYS A 379 -42.16 -14.32 15.54
N ALA A 380 -41.56 -13.17 15.81
CA ALA A 380 -42.27 -12.03 16.39
C ALA A 380 -43.04 -11.19 15.34
N HIS A 381 -42.60 -11.25 14.08
CA HIS A 381 -43.12 -10.38 13.02
C HIS A 381 -44.42 -10.94 12.38
N THR A 382 -44.64 -12.27 12.40
CA THR A 382 -45.77 -12.90 11.72
C THR A 382 -46.20 -14.22 12.38
N ASP A 383 -47.49 -14.52 12.27
CA ASP A 383 -48.07 -15.82 12.72
C ASP A 383 -47.74 -16.98 11.76
N ALA A 384 -47.21 -16.69 10.57
CA ALA A 384 -46.77 -17.71 9.62
C ALA A 384 -45.46 -18.38 10.09
N VAL A 385 -45.34 -19.67 9.81
CA VAL A 385 -44.16 -20.44 10.24
C VAL A 385 -43.07 -20.31 9.20
N TYR A 386 -42.12 -19.39 9.45
CA TYR A 386 -40.92 -19.22 8.65
C TYR A 386 -39.68 -19.75 9.38
N PHE A 387 -38.82 -20.43 8.64
CA PHE A 387 -37.47 -20.83 9.11
C PHE A 387 -36.42 -20.11 8.28
N ALA A 388 -35.52 -19.39 8.96
CA ALA A 388 -34.35 -18.84 8.32
C ALA A 388 -33.27 -19.93 8.16
N VAL A 389 -32.83 -20.13 6.94
CA VAL A 389 -31.64 -20.94 6.61
C VAL A 389 -30.62 -19.99 6.06
N LEU A 390 -29.66 -19.59 6.90
CA LEU A 390 -28.73 -18.53 6.54
C LEU A 390 -27.27 -18.89 6.91
N ASN A 391 -26.33 -18.40 6.10
CA ASN A 391 -24.92 -18.27 6.44
C ASN A 391 -24.61 -16.82 6.84
N VAL A 392 -23.49 -16.60 7.48
CA VAL A 392 -22.98 -15.27 7.81
C VAL A 392 -21.62 -15.13 7.18
N ASP A 393 -21.51 -14.21 6.24
CA ASP A 393 -20.27 -13.90 5.54
C ASP A 393 -19.65 -12.66 6.14
N ARG A 394 -18.41 -12.80 6.63
CA ARG A 394 -17.64 -11.72 7.23
C ARG A 394 -16.80 -11.01 6.18
N GLN A 395 -17.06 -9.71 6.00
CA GLN A 395 -16.39 -8.87 5.01
C GLN A 395 -15.80 -7.58 5.63
#